data_5d1f4470b6b4a1165797c78e3e346e54
#
_entry.id   5d1f4470b6b4a1165797c78e3e346e54
#
_cell.length_a   1.000
_cell.length_b   1.000
_cell.length_c   1.000
_cell.angle_alpha   90.00
_cell.angle_beta   90.00
_cell.angle_gamma   90.00
#
_symmetry.space_group_name_H-M   'P 1'
#
loop_
_entity.id
_entity.type
_entity.pdbx_description
1 polymer ?
#
loop_
_entity_poly.entity_id
_entity_poly.type
_entity_poly.pdbx_seq_one_letter_code
_entity_poly.pdbx_strand_id
1 'polypeptide(L)'
;MTLDTRPSQHAPELRAAARHMGRRRFLTVTGAAAALAFSVNLPAAGTASAAEFDAAKITENPFTLGVASGDPQPDSVLLWTRLAPVPFQADGGLPAERVLVRWELAHDERFRRIVRRGTSVAHPEFNHAVHAEVGHLDADRFFYYRFRVGKWISPTGRTRTAPAPSSRAAALTFAAVSCQAYTDGYFTPYGHLAAEDVDMVFHLGDYLYEYAVNSVGGYRKYTDRTLPAVFNRETVTLEDYRLRYALYKSDPDLMAAHAAHPFVVTWDDHETENNYADDIPENDVPPEEFLLRRAAAYRAYWENQPLRRPQQPAGPDMQLYRRLHWGRLAQFDVLDTRQYRSDQAYGDGLDLPGPEIDDPARTMTGETQERWLLNGWRDSRALWNVVPQQVNFSQRKLDLTDPARLSMDSWDGYRASRRRILDGAKAAGIDNLMVLTGDVHVAYAYDIKDDFDDPASRTLGTEIVGSSIASGRDGADKPDTWDTYTGANPHMKFYNGLRGYVTVELGRERGRADFRSVPYVTRPGAPIATAASFVTEVGNQGLTPA
;
A
#
# COMPACT_ATOMS: atom_id res chain seq x y z
N MET A 1 -0.41 18.35 -37.15
CA MET A 1 1.01 18.10 -36.99
C MET A 1 1.07 16.91 -36.03
N THR A 2 1.07 15.72 -36.59
CA THR A 2 1.05 14.44 -35.86
C THR A 2 2.47 14.17 -35.40
N LEU A 3 2.69 14.10 -34.09
CA LEU A 3 3.94 13.66 -33.48
C LEU A 3 4.06 12.14 -33.69
N ASP A 4 5.13 11.75 -34.36
CA ASP A 4 5.52 10.34 -34.62
C ASP A 4 6.08 9.74 -33.32
N THR A 5 5.29 8.95 -32.61
CA THR A 5 5.67 8.24 -31.37
C THR A 5 6.13 6.82 -31.67
N ARG A 6 7.19 6.67 -32.45
CA ARG A 6 7.85 5.35 -32.58
C ARG A 6 8.93 5.20 -31.51
N PRO A 7 8.90 4.14 -30.68
CA PRO A 7 9.97 3.86 -29.73
C PRO A 7 11.29 3.62 -30.48
N SER A 8 12.40 4.11 -29.92
CA SER A 8 13.72 3.91 -30.53
C SER A 8 14.08 2.43 -30.56
N GLN A 9 14.58 1.93 -31.70
CA GLN A 9 14.98 0.52 -31.91
C GLN A 9 16.12 0.04 -30.97
N HIS A 10 16.70 0.93 -30.16
CA HIS A 10 17.82 0.65 -29.24
C HIS A 10 17.39 0.41 -27.79
N ALA A 11 16.12 0.63 -27.44
CA ALA A 11 15.61 0.46 -26.08
C ALA A 11 15.80 -0.96 -25.50
N PRO A 12 15.60 -2.06 -26.25
CA PRO A 12 15.80 -3.41 -25.73
C PRO A 12 17.26 -3.76 -25.42
N GLU A 13 18.21 -3.23 -26.21
CA GLU A 13 19.65 -3.52 -26.01
C GLU A 13 20.21 -2.76 -24.81
N LEU A 14 19.77 -1.53 -24.58
CA LEU A 14 20.12 -0.74 -23.41
C LEU A 14 19.54 -1.34 -22.13
N ARG A 15 18.27 -1.83 -22.18
CA ARG A 15 17.62 -2.56 -21.10
C ARG A 15 18.35 -3.86 -20.73
N ALA A 16 18.82 -4.61 -21.73
CA ALA A 16 19.62 -5.83 -21.52
C ALA A 16 21.00 -5.55 -20.90
N ALA A 17 21.64 -4.45 -21.28
CA ALA A 17 22.94 -4.04 -20.73
C ALA A 17 22.82 -3.56 -19.27
N ALA A 18 21.73 -2.88 -18.91
CA ALA A 18 21.47 -2.41 -17.55
C ALA A 18 21.24 -3.57 -16.56
N ARG A 19 20.56 -4.64 -16.97
CA ARG A 19 20.30 -5.84 -16.14
C ARG A 19 21.57 -6.55 -15.65
N HIS A 20 22.72 -6.31 -16.26
CA HIS A 20 24.01 -6.86 -15.84
C HIS A 20 24.86 -5.93 -14.98
N MET A 21 24.36 -4.74 -14.64
CA MET A 21 25.06 -3.82 -13.73
C MET A 21 24.88 -4.25 -12.28
N GLY A 22 25.82 -5.02 -11.75
CA GLY A 22 25.84 -5.40 -10.35
C GLY A 22 26.00 -4.18 -9.40
N ARG A 23 25.53 -4.29 -8.16
CA ARG A 23 25.59 -3.28 -7.06
C ARG A 23 26.91 -2.51 -6.96
N ARG A 24 28.05 -3.13 -7.32
CA ARG A 24 29.37 -2.47 -7.31
C ARG A 24 29.54 -1.41 -8.41
N ARG A 25 28.92 -1.57 -9.56
CA ARG A 25 29.02 -0.60 -10.67
C ARG A 25 28.13 0.62 -10.45
N PHE A 26 26.95 0.41 -9.85
CA PHE A 26 26.06 1.49 -9.45
C PHE A 26 26.76 2.47 -8.49
N LEU A 27 27.52 1.96 -7.52
CA LEU A 27 28.28 2.78 -6.56
C LEU A 27 29.43 3.59 -7.16
N THR A 28 29.94 3.19 -8.34
CA THR A 28 31.08 3.87 -8.98
C THR A 28 30.67 4.94 -10.00
N VAL A 29 29.46 4.91 -10.54
CA VAL A 29 28.99 5.84 -11.59
C VAL A 29 28.27 7.07 -11.00
N THR A 30 27.73 6.94 -9.82
CA THR A 30 26.87 7.96 -9.20
C THR A 30 27.64 8.89 -8.24
N GLY A 31 28.64 9.60 -8.65
CA GLY A 31 29.38 10.61 -7.86
C GLY A 31 28.60 11.32 -6.72
N ALA A 32 29.03 12.39 -6.18
CA ALA A 32 28.60 13.06 -4.94
C ALA A 32 27.06 13.18 -4.66
N ALA A 33 26.19 13.13 -5.69
CA ALA A 33 24.73 13.20 -5.51
C ALA A 33 24.14 11.88 -4.97
N ALA A 34 24.72 10.73 -5.36
CA ALA A 34 24.34 9.43 -4.80
C ALA A 34 24.81 9.25 -3.35
N ALA A 35 25.92 9.89 -2.97
CA ALA A 35 26.42 9.82 -1.61
C ALA A 35 25.39 10.33 -0.58
N LEU A 36 24.55 11.30 -0.92
CA LEU A 36 23.48 11.80 -0.05
C LEU A 36 22.30 10.83 0.09
N ALA A 37 21.97 10.07 -0.94
CA ALA A 37 20.90 9.04 -0.88
C ALA A 37 21.39 7.74 -0.21
N PHE A 38 22.69 7.42 -0.33
CA PHE A 38 23.29 6.15 0.13
C PHE A 38 24.04 6.23 1.46
N SER A 39 24.37 7.43 1.95
CA SER A 39 25.20 7.61 3.16
C SER A 39 24.59 7.13 4.47
N VAL A 40 23.40 6.55 4.46
CA VAL A 40 22.61 6.29 5.66
C VAL A 40 22.65 4.84 6.16
N ASN A 41 23.23 3.92 5.39
CA ASN A 41 23.22 2.48 5.73
C ASN A 41 24.56 1.90 6.20
N LEU A 42 25.58 2.72 6.36
CA LEU A 42 26.77 2.27 7.10
C LEU A 42 26.59 2.64 8.57
N PRO A 43 26.81 1.73 9.52
CA PRO A 43 27.11 2.17 10.88
C PRO A 43 28.38 3.00 10.75
N ALA A 44 28.22 4.33 10.76
CA ALA A 44 29.34 5.26 10.59
C ALA A 44 30.25 5.13 11.81
N ALA A 45 31.33 4.41 11.64
CA ALA A 45 32.50 4.64 12.46
C ALA A 45 32.96 6.07 12.13
N GLY A 46 32.53 7.05 12.92
CA GLY A 46 33.10 8.39 12.93
C GLY A 46 32.25 9.55 12.37
N THR A 47 30.91 9.44 12.18
CA THR A 47 30.10 10.64 12.01
C THR A 47 29.87 11.28 13.38
N ALA A 48 30.19 12.56 13.50
CA ALA A 48 29.79 13.35 14.66
C ALA A 48 28.28 13.14 14.86
N SER A 49 27.89 12.60 16.02
CA SER A 49 26.46 12.43 16.37
C SER A 49 25.80 13.81 16.26
N ALA A 50 24.71 13.91 15.47
CA ALA A 50 23.95 15.14 15.39
C ALA A 50 23.66 15.65 16.81
N ALA A 51 23.80 16.95 17.04
CA ALA A 51 23.52 17.54 18.33
C ALA A 51 22.07 17.26 18.74
N GLU A 52 21.82 17.21 20.04
CA GLU A 52 20.47 17.05 20.57
C GLU A 52 19.80 18.42 20.65
N PHE A 53 18.66 18.55 19.97
CA PHE A 53 17.87 19.76 19.99
C PHE A 53 17.08 19.85 21.30
N ASP A 54 17.15 21.02 21.93
CA ASP A 54 16.33 21.30 23.11
C ASP A 54 14.84 21.39 22.73
N ALA A 55 14.09 20.36 23.04
CA ALA A 55 12.66 20.25 22.73
C ALA A 55 11.81 21.38 23.36
N ALA A 56 12.31 22.12 24.36
CA ALA A 56 11.63 23.29 24.92
C ALA A 56 11.54 24.45 23.91
N LYS A 57 12.42 24.48 22.92
CA LYS A 57 12.45 25.49 21.84
C LYS A 57 11.40 25.24 20.74
N ILE A 58 10.70 24.12 20.75
CA ILE A 58 9.59 23.86 19.81
C ILE A 58 8.39 24.73 20.21
N THR A 59 8.15 25.78 19.46
CA THR A 59 7.12 26.78 19.75
C THR A 59 5.74 26.40 19.22
N GLU A 60 5.68 25.64 18.12
CA GLU A 60 4.46 25.20 17.46
C GLU A 60 4.24 23.71 17.64
N ASN A 61 3.00 23.24 17.45
CA ASN A 61 2.66 21.82 17.56
C ASN A 61 3.44 21.00 16.50
N PRO A 62 4.33 20.10 16.89
CA PRO A 62 5.10 19.33 15.93
C PRO A 62 4.36 18.10 15.38
N PHE A 63 3.20 17.71 15.95
CA PHE A 63 2.44 16.53 15.57
C PHE A 63 1.37 16.83 14.50
N THR A 64 1.69 17.70 13.55
CA THR A 64 0.78 18.17 12.50
C THR A 64 0.36 17.09 11.51
N LEU A 65 1.12 15.99 11.42
CA LEU A 65 0.89 14.85 10.53
C LEU A 65 0.28 13.64 11.28
N GLY A 66 -0.17 13.85 12.51
CA GLY A 66 -0.85 12.84 13.30
C GLY A 66 0.05 11.74 13.86
N VAL A 67 -0.58 10.64 14.18
CA VAL A 67 0.03 9.41 14.69
C VAL A 67 -0.50 8.20 13.93
N ALA A 68 0.27 7.13 13.86
CA ALA A 68 -0.16 5.87 13.27
C ALA A 68 0.42 4.68 14.05
N SER A 69 -0.16 3.51 13.88
CA SER A 69 0.41 2.24 14.31
C SER A 69 0.30 1.22 13.18
N GLY A 70 1.13 0.18 13.22
CA GLY A 70 1.13 -0.82 12.15
C GLY A 70 1.68 -2.16 12.54
N ASP A 71 1.56 -3.10 11.60
CA ASP A 71 2.11 -4.45 11.67
C ASP A 71 1.90 -5.13 13.03
N PRO A 72 0.64 -5.35 13.47
CA PRO A 72 0.35 -5.95 14.76
C PRO A 72 0.95 -7.36 14.87
N GLN A 73 1.76 -7.59 15.91
CA GLN A 73 2.30 -8.89 16.28
C GLN A 73 1.65 -9.37 17.58
N PRO A 74 1.76 -10.65 17.94
CA PRO A 74 1.14 -11.14 19.17
C PRO A 74 1.66 -10.48 20.45
N ASP A 75 2.89 -10.01 20.44
CA ASP A 75 3.57 -9.47 21.62
C ASP A 75 4.10 -8.05 21.41
N SER A 76 3.82 -7.43 20.26
CA SER A 76 4.36 -6.12 19.94
C SER A 76 3.51 -5.36 18.92
N VAL A 77 3.63 -4.02 18.96
CA VAL A 77 3.09 -3.09 17.97
C VAL A 77 4.16 -2.09 17.54
N LEU A 78 4.03 -1.57 16.33
CA LEU A 78 4.79 -0.41 15.89
C LEU A 78 3.95 0.84 16.08
N LEU A 79 4.54 1.89 16.66
CA LEU A 79 3.95 3.22 16.79
C LEU A 79 4.75 4.20 15.94
N TRP A 80 4.06 5.06 15.21
CA TRP A 80 4.65 6.03 14.30
C TRP A 80 4.15 7.44 14.57
N THR A 81 5.03 8.41 14.42
CA THR A 81 4.74 9.83 14.23
C THR A 81 5.89 10.50 13.50
N ARG A 82 5.69 11.71 13.02
CA ARG A 82 6.74 12.56 12.45
C ARG A 82 6.61 13.97 13.02
N LEU A 83 7.73 14.52 13.46
CA LEU A 83 7.75 15.89 13.96
C LEU A 83 7.88 16.85 12.78
N ALA A 84 6.87 17.66 12.56
CA ALA A 84 6.82 18.64 11.47
C ALA A 84 6.00 19.87 11.87
N PRO A 85 6.52 20.78 12.74
CA PRO A 85 5.79 21.99 13.12
C PRO A 85 5.38 22.85 11.91
N VAL A 86 6.17 22.81 10.82
CA VAL A 86 5.85 23.46 9.54
C VAL A 86 5.89 22.41 8.42
N PRO A 87 4.83 21.60 8.23
CA PRO A 87 4.86 20.37 7.44
C PRO A 87 5.20 20.57 5.96
N PHE A 88 5.01 21.77 5.40
CA PHE A 88 5.31 22.08 3.99
C PHE A 88 6.67 22.76 3.81
N GLN A 89 7.57 22.63 4.78
CA GLN A 89 9.00 22.86 4.61
C GLN A 89 9.74 21.52 4.53
N ALA A 90 10.80 21.47 3.75
CA ALA A 90 11.53 20.22 3.46
C ALA A 90 12.06 19.53 4.73
N ASP A 91 12.47 20.33 5.73
CA ASP A 91 12.93 19.88 7.04
C ASP A 91 11.80 19.76 8.09
N GLY A 92 10.55 20.03 7.69
CA GLY A 92 9.41 20.05 8.60
C GLY A 92 9.40 21.25 9.58
N GLY A 93 10.31 22.21 9.41
CA GLY A 93 10.49 23.37 10.29
C GLY A 93 11.32 23.05 11.54
N LEU A 94 12.16 22.03 11.50
CA LEU A 94 13.09 21.65 12.57
C LEU A 94 14.54 21.70 12.07
N PRO A 95 15.51 22.05 12.94
CA PRO A 95 16.92 22.07 12.57
C PRO A 95 17.46 20.64 12.34
N ALA A 96 18.63 20.55 11.68
CA ALA A 96 19.32 19.28 11.43
C ALA A 96 19.94 18.68 12.70
N GLU A 97 19.14 18.58 13.76
CA GLU A 97 19.49 18.07 15.09
C GLU A 97 18.51 16.94 15.47
N ARG A 98 18.95 16.00 16.27
CA ARG A 98 18.09 14.91 16.75
C ARG A 98 17.18 15.40 17.88
N VAL A 99 15.92 14.91 17.90
CA VAL A 99 14.95 15.26 18.94
C VAL A 99 14.55 14.00 19.71
N LEU A 100 14.58 14.06 21.03
CA LEU A 100 14.09 12.98 21.89
C LEU A 100 12.55 13.06 22.01
N VAL A 101 11.87 11.99 21.64
CA VAL A 101 10.42 11.85 21.68
C VAL A 101 10.04 10.75 22.65
N ARG A 102 9.30 11.10 23.69
CA ARG A 102 8.74 10.10 24.63
C ARG A 102 7.46 9.51 24.05
N TRP A 103 7.23 8.24 24.30
CA TRP A 103 5.97 7.58 23.98
C TRP A 103 5.41 6.86 25.20
N GLU A 104 4.08 6.76 25.24
CA GLU A 104 3.33 6.07 26.28
C GLU A 104 2.29 5.15 25.63
N LEU A 105 2.16 3.93 26.15
CA LEU A 105 1.15 2.94 25.79
C LEU A 105 0.33 2.58 27.04
N ALA A 106 -0.99 2.59 26.95
CA ALA A 106 -1.90 2.38 28.07
C ALA A 106 -3.07 1.47 27.71
N HIS A 107 -3.70 0.88 28.72
CA HIS A 107 -4.96 0.14 28.56
C HIS A 107 -6.20 1.02 28.42
N ASP A 108 -6.09 2.30 28.69
CA ASP A 108 -7.20 3.22 28.64
C ASP A 108 -6.80 4.56 28.01
N GLU A 109 -7.74 5.18 27.31
CA GLU A 109 -7.56 6.44 26.57
C GLU A 109 -7.12 7.62 27.46
N ARG A 110 -7.43 7.57 28.77
CA ARG A 110 -7.04 8.61 29.73
C ARG A 110 -5.64 8.41 30.30
N PHE A 111 -4.92 7.35 29.87
CA PHE A 111 -3.56 7.01 30.32
C PHE A 111 -3.41 6.87 31.82
N ARG A 112 -4.44 6.34 32.51
CA ARG A 112 -4.40 6.05 33.95
C ARG A 112 -3.65 4.74 34.24
N ARG A 113 -3.71 3.78 33.30
CA ARG A 113 -3.07 2.46 33.37
C ARG A 113 -2.04 2.31 32.27
N ILE A 114 -0.89 2.97 32.46
CA ILE A 114 0.23 2.89 31.51
C ILE A 114 0.85 1.49 31.58
N VAL A 115 0.96 0.83 30.43
CA VAL A 115 1.56 -0.52 30.24
C VAL A 115 3.04 -0.41 29.93
N ARG A 116 3.39 0.50 29.02
CA ARG A 116 4.77 0.73 28.57
C ARG A 116 5.00 2.22 28.33
N ARG A 117 6.23 2.61 28.53
CA ARG A 117 6.73 3.95 28.16
C ARG A 117 8.18 3.84 27.70
N GLY A 118 8.60 4.74 26.84
CA GLY A 118 9.96 4.80 26.38
C GLY A 118 10.29 6.10 25.68
N THR A 119 11.47 6.12 25.08
CA THR A 119 11.97 7.25 24.31
C THR A 119 12.50 6.73 22.98
N SER A 120 12.19 7.42 21.91
CA SER A 120 12.75 7.21 20.57
C SER A 120 13.42 8.49 20.10
N VAL A 121 14.37 8.37 19.20
CA VAL A 121 15.07 9.52 18.61
C VAL A 121 14.43 9.82 17.26
N ALA A 122 13.95 11.03 17.08
CA ALA A 122 13.58 11.57 15.78
C ALA A 122 14.85 12.17 15.13
N HIS A 123 15.36 11.47 14.10
CA HIS A 123 16.58 11.83 13.42
C HIS A 123 16.32 12.76 12.23
N PRO A 124 17.08 13.84 12.03
CA PRO A 124 16.90 14.77 10.90
C PRO A 124 17.12 14.10 9.55
N GLU A 125 18.03 13.12 9.45
CA GLU A 125 18.25 12.34 8.23
C GLU A 125 17.01 11.55 7.79
N PHE A 126 16.13 11.17 8.73
CA PHE A 126 14.84 10.54 8.46
C PHE A 126 13.66 11.50 8.58
N ASN A 127 13.91 12.79 8.32
CA ASN A 127 12.89 13.84 8.37
C ASN A 127 12.10 13.85 9.69
N HIS A 128 12.80 13.60 10.80
CA HIS A 128 12.26 13.51 12.15
C HIS A 128 11.10 12.53 12.34
N ALA A 129 11.06 11.47 11.51
CA ALA A 129 10.15 10.34 11.71
C ALA A 129 10.56 9.51 12.93
N VAL A 130 9.56 8.98 13.62
CA VAL A 130 9.71 8.12 14.80
C VAL A 130 9.03 6.78 14.51
N HIS A 131 9.80 5.70 14.60
CA HIS A 131 9.32 4.33 14.58
C HIS A 131 9.63 3.71 15.95
N ALA A 132 8.62 3.54 16.80
CA ALA A 132 8.78 2.97 18.12
C ALA A 132 8.17 1.56 18.14
N GLU A 133 9.04 0.53 18.10
CA GLU A 133 8.62 -0.86 18.28
C GLU A 133 8.46 -1.15 19.78
N VAL A 134 7.20 -1.40 20.19
CA VAL A 134 6.85 -1.62 21.58
C VAL A 134 6.53 -3.10 21.79
N GLY A 135 7.43 -3.80 22.47
CA GLY A 135 7.33 -5.25 22.72
C GLY A 135 6.88 -5.60 24.14
N HIS A 136 6.84 -6.92 24.40
CA HIS A 136 6.42 -7.51 25.68
C HIS A 136 4.99 -7.10 26.08
N LEU A 137 4.10 -7.17 25.13
CA LEU A 137 2.68 -6.88 25.27
C LEU A 137 1.87 -8.16 25.39
N ASP A 138 0.71 -8.08 26.04
CA ASP A 138 -0.28 -9.16 26.01
C ASP A 138 -0.88 -9.30 24.60
N ALA A 139 -1.02 -10.54 24.13
CA ALA A 139 -1.64 -10.84 22.84
C ALA A 139 -3.15 -10.57 22.87
N ASP A 140 -3.71 -10.25 21.69
CA ASP A 140 -5.14 -10.04 21.50
C ASP A 140 -5.73 -8.94 22.39
N ARG A 141 -5.04 -7.79 22.47
CA ARG A 141 -5.42 -6.66 23.30
C ARG A 141 -5.39 -5.35 22.56
N PHE A 142 -6.36 -4.49 22.88
CA PHE A 142 -6.36 -3.09 22.49
C PHE A 142 -5.54 -2.26 23.47
N PHE A 143 -4.84 -1.27 22.92
CA PHE A 143 -4.07 -0.27 23.64
C PHE A 143 -4.31 1.12 23.05
N TYR A 144 -4.03 2.14 23.87
CA TYR A 144 -4.00 3.54 23.47
C TYR A 144 -2.57 4.05 23.59
N TYR A 145 -2.16 4.87 22.65
CA TYR A 145 -0.79 5.40 22.63
C TYR A 145 -0.76 6.88 22.31
N ARG A 146 0.30 7.55 22.73
CA ARG A 146 0.60 8.93 22.40
C ARG A 146 2.08 9.20 22.46
N PHE A 147 2.48 10.30 21.83
CA PHE A 147 3.85 10.83 21.87
C PHE A 147 3.91 12.14 22.61
N ARG A 148 5.11 12.47 23.13
CA ARG A 148 5.34 13.72 23.87
C ARG A 148 6.72 14.26 23.52
N VAL A 149 6.80 15.57 23.24
CA VAL A 149 8.04 16.30 22.99
C VAL A 149 7.92 17.72 23.55
N GLY A 150 8.85 18.14 24.40
CA GLY A 150 8.73 19.39 25.13
C GLY A 150 7.40 19.48 25.89
N LYS A 151 6.64 20.55 25.63
CA LYS A 151 5.29 20.77 26.19
C LYS A 151 4.16 20.10 25.40
N TRP A 152 4.46 19.56 24.21
CA TRP A 152 3.48 19.08 23.26
C TRP A 152 3.14 17.61 23.48
N ILE A 153 1.88 17.27 23.28
CA ILE A 153 1.34 15.92 23.32
C ILE A 153 0.62 15.69 21.99
N SER A 154 0.88 14.55 21.36
CA SER A 154 0.22 14.15 20.10
C SER A 154 -1.27 13.84 20.33
N PRO A 155 -2.06 13.74 19.27
CA PRO A 155 -3.32 13.01 19.33
C PRO A 155 -3.14 11.65 19.97
N THR A 156 -4.21 11.11 20.59
CA THR A 156 -4.22 9.73 21.07
C THR A 156 -4.54 8.80 19.93
N GLY A 157 -3.71 7.76 19.74
CA GLY A 157 -4.01 6.67 18.83
C GLY A 157 -4.47 5.42 19.57
N ARG A 158 -5.23 4.56 18.88
CA ARG A 158 -5.65 3.22 19.30
C ARG A 158 -4.87 2.20 18.47
N THR A 159 -4.43 1.12 19.09
CA THR A 159 -3.73 0.02 18.40
C THR A 159 -4.12 -1.32 19.02
N ARG A 160 -3.71 -2.42 18.39
CA ARG A 160 -4.02 -3.75 18.86
C ARG A 160 -2.85 -4.70 18.60
N THR A 161 -2.63 -5.66 19.52
CA THR A 161 -1.80 -6.84 19.27
C THR A 161 -2.61 -7.94 18.59
N ALA A 162 -1.96 -8.72 17.74
CA ALA A 162 -2.56 -9.92 17.17
C ALA A 162 -2.76 -11.01 18.23
N PRO A 163 -3.66 -11.98 18.02
CA PRO A 163 -3.77 -13.16 18.85
C PRO A 163 -2.49 -14.01 18.82
N ALA A 164 -2.23 -14.76 19.88
CA ALA A 164 -1.10 -15.68 19.95
C ALA A 164 -1.13 -16.70 18.79
N PRO A 165 0.03 -17.17 18.27
CA PRO A 165 0.08 -18.06 17.11
C PRO A 165 -0.71 -19.36 17.24
N SER A 166 -0.89 -19.88 18.46
CA SER A 166 -1.71 -21.06 18.74
C SER A 166 -3.18 -20.76 18.95
N SER A 167 -3.56 -19.49 19.03
CA SER A 167 -4.95 -19.05 19.29
C SER A 167 -5.87 -19.50 18.16
N ARG A 168 -7.07 -19.95 18.55
CA ARG A 168 -8.19 -20.20 17.67
C ARG A 168 -9.16 -19.01 17.73
N ALA A 169 -8.69 -17.83 17.35
CA ALA A 169 -9.51 -16.63 17.32
C ALA A 169 -10.87 -16.91 16.64
N ALA A 170 -11.94 -16.39 17.21
CA ALA A 170 -13.28 -16.63 16.70
C ALA A 170 -13.59 -15.84 15.44
N ALA A 171 -13.10 -14.61 15.39
CA ALA A 171 -13.32 -13.68 14.28
C ALA A 171 -12.15 -12.70 14.15
N LEU A 172 -12.10 -12.05 13.01
CA LEU A 172 -11.23 -10.93 12.67
C LEU A 172 -12.00 -10.02 11.72
N THR A 173 -12.03 -8.73 12.01
CA THR A 173 -12.58 -7.73 11.11
C THR A 173 -11.50 -6.78 10.65
N PHE A 174 -11.36 -6.58 9.35
CA PHE A 174 -10.40 -5.64 8.79
C PHE A 174 -11.01 -4.84 7.63
N ALA A 175 -10.38 -3.74 7.28
CA ALA A 175 -10.72 -2.99 6.07
C ALA A 175 -9.59 -3.07 5.05
N ALA A 176 -9.95 -2.95 3.76
CA ALA A 176 -9.01 -2.78 2.64
C ALA A 176 -9.30 -1.45 1.95
N VAL A 177 -8.25 -0.65 1.75
CA VAL A 177 -8.27 0.69 1.15
C VAL A 177 -7.13 0.85 0.16
N SER A 178 -7.29 1.72 -0.84
CA SER A 178 -6.24 2.07 -1.81
C SER A 178 -6.57 3.39 -2.54
N CYS A 179 -5.61 3.91 -3.30
CA CYS A 179 -5.86 4.88 -4.37
C CYS A 179 -6.51 6.17 -3.89
N GLN A 180 -5.74 7.01 -3.22
CA GLN A 180 -6.24 8.23 -2.58
C GLN A 180 -5.71 9.51 -3.25
N ALA A 181 -5.95 9.70 -4.58
CA ALA A 181 -5.50 10.89 -5.29
C ALA A 181 -6.02 12.18 -4.65
N TYR A 182 -5.11 12.98 -4.10
CA TYR A 182 -5.46 14.19 -3.35
C TYR A 182 -6.20 15.22 -4.21
N THR A 183 -5.84 15.31 -5.50
CA THR A 183 -6.44 16.25 -6.45
C THR A 183 -7.86 15.90 -6.85
N ASP A 184 -8.24 14.63 -6.74
CA ASP A 184 -9.49 14.09 -7.26
C ASP A 184 -10.65 14.23 -6.27
N GLY A 185 -10.35 14.28 -4.97
CA GLY A 185 -11.42 14.39 -3.99
C GLY A 185 -10.95 14.50 -2.54
N TYR A 186 -11.93 14.66 -1.66
CA TYR A 186 -11.77 14.64 -0.22
C TYR A 186 -11.74 13.19 0.30
N PHE A 187 -11.00 12.96 1.36
CA PHE A 187 -10.83 11.63 1.93
C PHE A 187 -11.97 11.24 2.89
N THR A 188 -13.18 11.70 2.60
CA THR A 188 -14.40 11.41 3.37
C THR A 188 -14.57 9.92 3.73
N PRO A 189 -14.25 8.94 2.87
CA PRO A 189 -14.31 7.54 3.26
C PRO A 189 -13.47 7.19 4.49
N TYR A 190 -12.32 7.84 4.71
CA TYR A 190 -11.50 7.63 5.91
C TYR A 190 -12.16 8.14 7.19
N GLY A 191 -12.93 9.24 7.11
CA GLY A 191 -13.70 9.71 8.25
C GLY A 191 -14.71 8.68 8.72
N HIS A 192 -15.36 7.98 7.79
CA HIS A 192 -16.23 6.85 8.09
C HIS A 192 -15.47 5.63 8.60
N LEU A 193 -14.35 5.28 7.96
CA LEU A 193 -13.51 4.16 8.39
C LEU A 193 -12.99 4.34 9.82
N ALA A 194 -12.64 5.56 10.21
CA ALA A 194 -12.22 5.85 11.59
C ALA A 194 -13.27 5.51 12.64
N ALA A 195 -14.55 5.46 12.26
CA ALA A 195 -15.68 5.11 13.12
C ALA A 195 -16.09 3.63 13.04
N GLU A 196 -15.53 2.85 12.11
CA GLU A 196 -15.77 1.40 12.03
C GLU A 196 -15.11 0.67 13.20
N ASP A 197 -15.62 -0.51 13.55
CA ASP A 197 -14.97 -1.38 14.55
C ASP A 197 -14.17 -2.47 13.86
N VAL A 198 -13.02 -2.08 13.32
CA VAL A 198 -12.08 -3.01 12.66
C VAL A 198 -10.82 -3.20 13.50
N ASP A 199 -10.22 -4.38 13.38
CA ASP A 199 -9.00 -4.76 14.08
C ASP A 199 -7.75 -4.17 13.43
N MET A 200 -7.77 -4.01 12.09
CA MET A 200 -6.69 -3.41 11.30
C MET A 200 -7.17 -2.98 9.92
N VAL A 201 -6.35 -2.21 9.23
CA VAL A 201 -6.60 -1.73 7.87
C VAL A 201 -5.44 -2.14 6.96
N PHE A 202 -5.73 -2.74 5.82
CA PHE A 202 -4.78 -2.95 4.73
C PHE A 202 -4.84 -1.77 3.77
N HIS A 203 -3.71 -1.11 3.55
CA HIS A 203 -3.56 -0.12 2.48
C HIS A 203 -2.80 -0.75 1.32
N LEU A 204 -3.47 -0.90 0.19
CA LEU A 204 -3.02 -1.72 -0.93
C LEU A 204 -2.28 -0.93 -2.02
N GLY A 205 -1.80 0.27 -1.70
CA GLY A 205 -1.03 1.11 -2.60
C GLY A 205 -1.75 2.38 -3.05
N ASP A 206 -1.03 3.20 -3.81
CA ASP A 206 -1.46 4.55 -4.21
C ASP A 206 -1.79 5.45 -3.02
N TYR A 207 -0.94 5.38 -1.98
CA TYR A 207 -1.05 6.26 -0.82
C TYR A 207 -0.80 7.73 -1.20
N LEU A 208 -0.02 7.98 -2.23
CA LEU A 208 0.16 9.28 -2.87
C LEU A 208 0.21 9.12 -4.39
N TYR A 209 0.10 10.24 -5.09
CA TYR A 209 0.32 10.35 -6.53
C TYR A 209 1.44 11.35 -6.79
N GLU A 210 2.38 11.00 -7.66
CA GLU A 210 3.57 11.78 -8.01
C GLU A 210 3.26 13.03 -8.82
N TYR A 211 2.14 13.06 -9.53
CA TYR A 211 1.76 14.13 -10.45
C TYR A 211 1.66 15.50 -9.78
N ALA A 212 1.82 16.55 -10.57
CA ALA A 212 1.66 17.93 -10.09
C ALA A 212 0.23 18.17 -9.57
N VAL A 213 0.12 18.70 -8.35
CA VAL A 213 -1.18 18.89 -7.69
C VAL A 213 -2.08 19.88 -8.42
N ASN A 214 -1.51 20.90 -9.06
CA ASN A 214 -2.29 21.93 -9.77
C ASN A 214 -2.49 21.65 -11.26
N SER A 215 -1.83 20.65 -11.85
CA SER A 215 -1.88 20.39 -13.30
C SER A 215 -3.02 19.48 -13.72
N VAL A 216 -3.59 18.70 -12.83
CA VAL A 216 -4.56 17.63 -13.13
C VAL A 216 -6.01 18.09 -13.00
N GLY A 217 -6.27 19.39 -12.95
CA GLY A 217 -7.63 19.94 -12.89
C GLY A 217 -8.42 19.50 -11.66
N GLY A 218 -7.73 19.44 -10.49
CA GLY A 218 -8.25 18.85 -9.27
C GLY A 218 -9.55 19.47 -8.77
N TYR A 219 -10.41 18.64 -8.24
CA TYR A 219 -11.65 19.04 -7.58
C TYR A 219 -11.41 19.50 -6.16
N ARG A 220 -10.46 18.87 -5.46
CA ARG A 220 -10.05 19.31 -4.14
C ARG A 220 -9.17 20.54 -4.25
N LYS A 221 -9.67 21.66 -3.76
CA LYS A 221 -8.94 22.92 -3.74
C LYS A 221 -8.52 23.26 -2.32
N TYR A 222 -7.31 23.77 -2.19
CA TYR A 222 -6.92 24.44 -0.96
C TYR A 222 -7.69 25.75 -0.85
N THR A 223 -8.53 25.83 0.16
CA THR A 223 -9.31 27.04 0.44
C THR A 223 -8.71 27.82 1.61
N ASP A 224 -7.88 27.19 2.41
CA ASP A 224 -7.34 27.71 3.67
C ASP A 224 -5.88 28.16 3.58
N ARG A 225 -5.15 27.74 2.56
CA ARG A 225 -3.74 28.11 2.36
C ARG A 225 -3.28 27.98 0.91
N THR A 226 -2.23 28.73 0.56
CA THR A 226 -1.52 28.55 -0.72
C THR A 226 -0.49 27.45 -0.57
N LEU A 227 -0.51 26.47 -1.49
CA LEU A 227 0.54 25.47 -1.55
C LEU A 227 1.86 26.05 -2.08
N PRO A 228 3.00 25.64 -1.53
CA PRO A 228 4.32 25.94 -2.11
C PRO A 228 4.38 25.51 -3.59
N ALA A 229 5.16 26.27 -4.39
CA ALA A 229 5.29 26.01 -5.83
C ALA A 229 5.86 24.62 -6.17
N VAL A 230 6.55 23.98 -5.23
CA VAL A 230 7.06 22.60 -5.38
C VAL A 230 5.97 21.59 -5.69
N PHE A 231 4.74 21.81 -5.23
CA PHE A 231 3.61 20.93 -5.54
C PHE A 231 3.11 21.04 -6.98
N ASN A 232 3.53 22.08 -7.73
CA ASN A 232 3.13 22.29 -9.13
C ASN A 232 3.97 21.49 -10.14
N ARG A 233 4.75 20.53 -9.67
CA ARG A 233 5.55 19.63 -10.49
C ARG A 233 5.41 18.20 -10.01
N GLU A 234 5.82 17.28 -10.86
CA GLU A 234 5.94 15.87 -10.51
C GLU A 234 6.99 15.65 -9.41
N THR A 235 6.76 14.66 -8.54
CA THR A 235 7.71 14.26 -7.51
C THR A 235 8.81 13.40 -8.09
N VAL A 236 10.07 13.81 -7.90
CA VAL A 236 11.25 13.09 -8.37
C VAL A 236 12.30 12.96 -7.28
N THR A 237 12.50 14.01 -6.48
CA THR A 237 13.52 14.06 -5.44
C THR A 237 12.96 13.59 -4.08
N LEU A 238 13.86 13.21 -3.16
CA LEU A 238 13.49 12.88 -1.78
C LEU A 238 12.69 14.01 -1.10
N GLU A 239 13.08 15.26 -1.35
CA GLU A 239 12.38 16.43 -0.84
C GLU A 239 10.94 16.50 -1.38
N ASP A 240 10.76 16.29 -2.70
CA ASP A 240 9.44 16.31 -3.33
C ASP A 240 8.53 15.23 -2.70
N TYR A 241 9.02 14.00 -2.55
CA TYR A 241 8.26 12.91 -1.92
C TYR A 241 7.93 13.20 -0.46
N ARG A 242 8.86 13.72 0.34
CA ARG A 242 8.63 14.11 1.74
C ARG A 242 7.53 15.15 1.89
N LEU A 243 7.54 16.16 1.03
CA LEU A 243 6.50 17.19 0.97
C LEU A 243 5.18 16.63 0.49
N ARG A 244 5.18 15.74 -0.51
CA ARG A 244 3.96 15.08 -0.99
C ARG A 244 3.33 14.22 0.11
N TYR A 245 4.10 13.43 0.87
CA TYR A 245 3.60 12.74 2.05
C TYR A 245 3.04 13.70 3.11
N ALA A 246 3.71 14.82 3.35
CA ALA A 246 3.21 15.82 4.30
C ALA A 246 1.85 16.39 3.86
N LEU A 247 1.65 16.61 2.56
CA LEU A 247 0.39 17.06 1.99
C LEU A 247 -0.73 16.05 2.27
N TYR A 248 -0.54 14.78 1.91
CA TYR A 248 -1.53 13.73 2.09
C TYR A 248 -1.84 13.48 3.57
N LYS A 249 -0.80 13.34 4.40
CA LYS A 249 -0.94 13.12 5.85
C LYS A 249 -1.50 14.32 6.63
N SER A 250 -1.60 15.49 6.02
CA SER A 250 -2.27 16.64 6.63
C SER A 250 -3.80 16.59 6.51
N ASP A 251 -4.34 15.58 5.81
CA ASP A 251 -5.79 15.37 5.72
C ASP A 251 -6.36 14.88 7.06
N PRO A 252 -7.38 15.56 7.62
CA PRO A 252 -7.91 15.23 8.95
C PRO A 252 -8.59 13.86 9.00
N ASP A 253 -9.27 13.42 7.94
CA ASP A 253 -9.95 12.12 7.90
C ASP A 253 -8.95 10.97 7.81
N LEU A 254 -7.87 11.13 7.03
CA LEU A 254 -6.76 10.18 6.98
C LEU A 254 -6.03 10.10 8.33
N MET A 255 -5.77 11.24 8.99
CA MET A 255 -5.19 11.25 10.33
C MET A 255 -6.09 10.53 11.35
N ALA A 256 -7.41 10.73 11.27
CA ALA A 256 -8.37 10.05 12.14
C ALA A 256 -8.35 8.53 11.94
N ALA A 257 -8.35 8.05 10.70
CA ALA A 257 -8.26 6.62 10.40
C ALA A 257 -6.96 5.99 10.90
N HIS A 258 -5.80 6.64 10.69
CA HIS A 258 -4.52 6.19 11.21
C HIS A 258 -4.45 6.17 12.74
N ALA A 259 -5.09 7.14 13.39
CA ALA A 259 -5.15 7.16 14.85
C ALA A 259 -6.08 6.08 15.42
N ALA A 260 -7.16 5.73 14.70
CA ALA A 260 -8.16 4.77 15.16
C ALA A 260 -7.72 3.30 15.02
N HIS A 261 -6.94 2.97 14.00
CA HIS A 261 -6.63 1.57 13.63
C HIS A 261 -5.15 1.37 13.29
N PRO A 262 -4.58 0.17 13.57
CA PRO A 262 -3.28 -0.20 13.02
C PRO A 262 -3.40 -0.46 11.50
N PHE A 263 -2.43 0.05 10.74
CA PHE A 263 -2.34 -0.11 9.29
C PHE A 263 -1.26 -1.12 8.91
N VAL A 264 -1.58 -1.98 7.96
CA VAL A 264 -0.65 -2.84 7.23
C VAL A 264 -0.57 -2.28 5.81
N VAL A 265 0.53 -1.61 5.51
CA VAL A 265 0.67 -0.87 4.25
C VAL A 265 1.52 -1.64 3.25
N THR A 266 1.17 -1.56 1.98
CA THR A 266 2.03 -1.88 0.84
C THR A 266 1.91 -0.73 -0.16
N TRP A 267 2.90 -0.57 -1.03
CA TRP A 267 2.84 0.41 -2.13
C TRP A 267 2.23 -0.21 -3.38
N ASP A 268 1.87 0.65 -4.34
CA ASP A 268 1.69 0.32 -5.73
C ASP A 268 2.72 1.13 -6.56
N ASP A 269 2.40 1.60 -7.73
CA ASP A 269 3.31 2.32 -8.61
C ASP A 269 3.42 3.81 -8.24
N HIS A 270 2.33 4.49 -7.95
CA HIS A 270 2.29 5.94 -7.73
C HIS A 270 3.09 6.43 -6.51
N GLU A 271 3.43 5.56 -5.57
CA GLU A 271 4.40 5.91 -4.54
C GLU A 271 5.79 6.17 -5.10
N THR A 272 6.06 5.75 -6.35
CA THR A 272 7.30 5.97 -7.08
C THR A 272 7.02 6.66 -8.42
N GLU A 273 6.45 5.96 -9.38
CA GLU A 273 6.12 6.41 -10.73
C GLU A 273 5.12 5.47 -11.38
N ASN A 274 4.12 6.02 -12.09
CA ASN A 274 3.08 5.26 -12.78
C ASN A 274 3.64 4.06 -13.57
N ASN A 275 3.03 2.92 -13.39
CA ASN A 275 3.27 1.65 -14.09
C ASN A 275 4.73 1.17 -14.15
N TYR A 276 5.65 1.65 -13.29
CA TYR A 276 7.03 1.16 -13.32
C TYR A 276 7.12 -0.36 -13.08
N ALA A 277 8.11 -1.00 -13.69
CA ALA A 277 8.38 -2.42 -13.55
C ALA A 277 9.85 -2.64 -13.18
N ASP A 278 10.13 -3.05 -11.92
CA ASP A 278 11.49 -3.22 -11.40
C ASP A 278 12.35 -1.95 -11.62
N ASP A 279 13.36 -1.99 -12.47
CA ASP A 279 14.24 -0.87 -12.83
C ASP A 279 13.82 -0.13 -14.12
N ILE A 280 12.63 -0.42 -14.63
CA ILE A 280 12.08 0.15 -15.87
C ILE A 280 11.04 1.21 -15.52
N PRO A 281 11.30 2.49 -15.82
CA PRO A 281 10.35 3.59 -15.61
C PRO A 281 9.25 3.63 -16.67
N GLU A 282 8.20 4.43 -16.42
CA GLU A 282 7.14 4.73 -17.39
C GLU A 282 7.70 5.43 -18.64
N ASN A 283 8.63 6.35 -18.43
CA ASN A 283 9.20 7.19 -19.47
C ASN A 283 10.60 6.70 -19.88
N ASP A 284 11.14 7.16 -21.02
CA ASP A 284 12.48 6.86 -21.53
C ASP A 284 13.61 7.53 -20.69
N VAL A 285 13.54 7.40 -19.36
CA VAL A 285 14.59 7.80 -18.44
C VAL A 285 15.58 6.65 -18.28
N PRO A 286 16.90 6.91 -18.25
CA PRO A 286 17.88 5.86 -17.99
C PRO A 286 17.60 5.11 -16.68
N PRO A 287 17.70 3.76 -16.63
CA PRO A 287 17.45 2.98 -15.42
C PRO A 287 18.22 3.46 -14.18
N GLU A 288 19.47 3.93 -14.36
CA GLU A 288 20.27 4.47 -13.28
C GLU A 288 19.69 5.76 -12.67
N GLU A 289 19.04 6.61 -13.44
CA GLU A 289 18.35 7.80 -12.96
C GLU A 289 17.05 7.42 -12.27
N PHE A 290 16.30 6.47 -12.84
CA PHE A 290 15.09 5.94 -12.23
C PHE A 290 15.37 5.27 -10.88
N LEU A 291 16.44 4.49 -10.75
CA LEU A 291 16.83 3.88 -9.48
C LEU A 291 17.16 4.92 -8.39
N LEU A 292 17.65 6.11 -8.74
CA LEU A 292 17.79 7.22 -7.78
C LEU A 292 16.43 7.75 -7.32
N ARG A 293 15.49 7.92 -8.24
CA ARG A 293 14.10 8.28 -7.94
C ARG A 293 13.44 7.23 -7.04
N ARG A 294 13.57 5.94 -7.38
CA ARG A 294 13.04 4.83 -6.59
C ARG A 294 13.62 4.80 -5.17
N ALA A 295 14.94 5.02 -5.03
CA ALA A 295 15.57 5.13 -3.70
C ALA A 295 15.01 6.29 -2.87
N ALA A 296 14.75 7.43 -3.49
CA ALA A 296 14.15 8.59 -2.84
C ALA A 296 12.70 8.31 -2.41
N ALA A 297 11.92 7.71 -3.29
CA ALA A 297 10.52 7.31 -3.07
C ALA A 297 10.40 6.29 -1.91
N TYR A 298 11.17 5.20 -1.94
CA TYR A 298 11.17 4.15 -0.92
C TYR A 298 11.60 4.66 0.45
N ARG A 299 12.58 5.57 0.47
CA ARG A 299 12.98 6.22 1.70
C ARG A 299 11.88 7.10 2.26
N ALA A 300 11.25 7.95 1.46
CA ALA A 300 10.14 8.78 1.88
C ALA A 300 8.93 7.94 2.31
N TYR A 301 8.68 6.81 1.64
CA TYR A 301 7.65 5.84 2.02
C TYR A 301 7.88 5.33 3.45
N TRP A 302 9.09 4.78 3.72
CA TRP A 302 9.41 4.28 5.05
C TRP A 302 9.34 5.38 6.12
N GLU A 303 9.86 6.59 5.83
CA GLU A 303 9.80 7.72 6.76
C GLU A 303 8.36 8.12 7.15
N ASN A 304 7.38 7.85 6.27
CA ASN A 304 6.00 8.30 6.44
C ASN A 304 4.99 7.18 6.70
N GLN A 305 5.41 5.92 6.72
CA GLN A 305 4.52 4.78 6.96
C GLN A 305 4.85 4.06 8.26
N PRO A 306 3.85 3.45 8.93
CA PRO A 306 4.05 2.70 10.16
C PRO A 306 4.68 1.32 9.87
N LEU A 307 5.93 1.30 9.42
CA LEU A 307 6.69 0.12 9.04
C LEU A 307 7.77 -0.22 10.05
N ARG A 308 7.99 -1.51 10.26
CA ARG A 308 9.03 -2.01 11.17
C ARG A 308 10.41 -1.87 10.56
N ARG A 309 11.45 -1.97 11.40
CA ARG A 309 12.84 -1.85 10.98
C ARG A 309 13.27 -2.82 9.87
N PRO A 310 12.82 -4.08 9.78
CA PRO A 310 13.15 -4.94 8.65
C PRO A 310 12.74 -4.41 7.28
N GLN A 311 11.75 -3.52 7.20
CA GLN A 311 11.31 -2.85 5.98
C GLN A 311 12.06 -1.55 5.69
N GLN A 312 13.09 -1.19 6.46
CA GLN A 312 13.90 -0.01 6.17
C GLN A 312 14.65 -0.19 4.85
N PRO A 313 14.54 0.76 3.89
CA PRO A 313 15.15 0.62 2.58
C PRO A 313 16.68 0.67 2.62
N ALA A 314 17.29 -0.02 1.67
CA ALA A 314 18.73 0.00 1.42
C ALA A 314 18.98 0.52 -0.01
N GLY A 315 19.01 1.85 -0.18
CA GLY A 315 19.07 2.48 -1.48
C GLY A 315 17.76 2.27 -2.26
N PRO A 316 17.81 1.77 -3.50
CA PRO A 316 16.62 1.51 -4.31
C PRO A 316 15.90 0.19 -3.95
N ASP A 317 16.41 -0.56 -2.98
CA ASP A 317 15.86 -1.86 -2.58
C ASP A 317 15.16 -1.76 -1.23
N MET A 318 13.97 -2.36 -1.11
CA MET A 318 13.22 -2.46 0.14
C MET A 318 12.40 -3.74 0.17
N GLN A 319 12.64 -4.61 1.14
CA GLN A 319 11.79 -5.80 1.30
C GLN A 319 10.48 -5.42 1.99
N LEU A 320 9.46 -5.10 1.21
CA LEU A 320 8.16 -4.71 1.73
C LEU A 320 7.22 -5.91 1.90
N TYR A 321 7.33 -6.93 1.02
CA TYR A 321 6.53 -8.15 1.16
C TYR A 321 6.84 -8.85 2.50
N ARG A 322 5.78 -9.23 3.19
CA ARG A 322 5.88 -9.81 4.53
C ARG A 322 4.64 -10.61 4.91
N ARG A 323 4.77 -11.41 5.96
CA ARG A 323 3.71 -12.28 6.47
C ARG A 323 3.27 -11.87 7.86
N LEU A 324 1.95 -11.79 8.06
CA LEU A 324 1.33 -11.58 9.35
C LEU A 324 0.39 -12.77 9.66
N HIS A 325 0.15 -12.98 10.95
CA HIS A 325 -0.76 -14.03 11.40
C HIS A 325 -1.77 -13.48 12.39
N TRP A 326 -3.01 -13.94 12.27
CA TRP A 326 -4.07 -13.71 13.25
C TRP A 326 -4.41 -15.04 13.92
N GLY A 327 -3.53 -15.49 14.83
CA GLY A 327 -3.60 -16.83 15.39
C GLY A 327 -3.59 -17.91 14.30
N ARG A 328 -4.54 -18.85 14.41
CA ARG A 328 -4.81 -19.86 13.39
C ARG A 328 -6.01 -19.53 12.51
N LEU A 329 -6.59 -18.34 12.68
CA LEU A 329 -7.73 -17.93 11.88
C LEU A 329 -7.30 -17.46 10.50
N ALA A 330 -6.30 -16.58 10.42
CA ALA A 330 -5.83 -16.04 9.16
C ALA A 330 -4.31 -15.90 9.08
N GLN A 331 -3.75 -16.14 7.90
CA GLN A 331 -2.42 -15.77 7.45
C GLN A 331 -2.56 -14.73 6.36
N PHE A 332 -1.79 -13.66 6.45
CA PHE A 332 -1.73 -12.60 5.46
C PHE A 332 -0.35 -12.58 4.80
N ASP A 333 -0.31 -12.80 3.51
CA ASP A 333 0.87 -12.74 2.68
C ASP A 333 0.82 -11.46 1.86
N VAL A 334 1.33 -10.35 2.43
CA VAL A 334 1.36 -9.04 1.78
C VAL A 334 2.41 -9.06 0.68
N LEU A 335 2.00 -8.81 -0.56
CA LEU A 335 2.88 -8.85 -1.72
C LEU A 335 3.37 -7.45 -2.14
N ASP A 336 4.43 -7.47 -2.92
CA ASP A 336 4.96 -6.36 -3.71
C ASP A 336 4.95 -6.78 -5.18
N THR A 337 4.08 -6.17 -5.97
CA THR A 337 3.89 -6.50 -7.39
C THR A 337 4.56 -5.50 -8.32
N ARG A 338 5.39 -4.58 -7.81
CA ARG A 338 6.07 -3.57 -8.60
C ARG A 338 7.60 -3.75 -8.67
N GLN A 339 8.25 -3.89 -7.52
CA GLN A 339 9.73 -3.85 -7.42
C GLN A 339 10.44 -5.02 -8.11
N TYR A 340 9.77 -6.13 -8.35
CA TYR A 340 10.41 -7.38 -8.79
C TYR A 340 9.82 -7.94 -10.08
N ARG A 341 8.84 -7.26 -10.67
CA ARG A 341 8.13 -7.79 -11.84
C ARG A 341 8.92 -7.63 -13.12
N SER A 342 8.68 -8.53 -14.06
CA SER A 342 9.13 -8.33 -15.45
C SER A 342 8.45 -7.10 -16.04
N ASP A 343 9.07 -6.47 -17.04
CA ASP A 343 8.43 -5.43 -17.84
C ASP A 343 7.05 -5.90 -18.35
N GLN A 344 6.10 -4.99 -18.57
CA GLN A 344 4.80 -5.35 -19.11
C GLN A 344 4.92 -5.92 -20.51
N ALA A 345 4.10 -6.94 -20.82
CA ALA A 345 4.03 -7.49 -22.18
C ALA A 345 3.33 -6.46 -23.09
N TYR A 346 3.90 -6.22 -24.28
CA TYR A 346 3.31 -5.31 -25.28
C TYR A 346 3.13 -3.86 -24.82
N GLY A 347 3.82 -3.44 -23.76
CA GLY A 347 3.63 -2.17 -23.06
C GLY A 347 2.65 -2.29 -21.90
N ASP A 348 2.41 -1.18 -21.19
CA ASP A 348 1.67 -1.13 -19.92
C ASP A 348 0.14 -0.93 -20.07
N GLY A 349 -0.34 -0.84 -21.32
CA GLY A 349 -1.72 -0.50 -21.65
C GLY A 349 -2.66 -1.70 -21.78
N LEU A 350 -3.71 -1.48 -22.59
CA LEU A 350 -4.70 -2.48 -22.95
C LEU A 350 -4.36 -3.06 -24.33
N ASP A 351 -4.08 -4.36 -24.41
CA ASP A 351 -3.71 -5.01 -25.65
C ASP A 351 -4.34 -6.40 -25.81
N LEU A 352 -4.21 -6.95 -27.02
CA LEU A 352 -4.61 -8.32 -27.30
C LEU A 352 -3.61 -9.31 -26.68
N PRO A 353 -4.10 -10.45 -26.14
CA PRO A 353 -3.21 -11.47 -25.62
C PRO A 353 -2.34 -12.07 -26.73
N GLY A 354 -1.07 -12.23 -26.47
CA GLY A 354 -0.10 -12.88 -27.35
C GLY A 354 0.80 -13.81 -26.54
N PRO A 355 1.75 -14.50 -27.16
CA PRO A 355 2.57 -15.53 -26.52
C PRO A 355 3.42 -15.01 -25.35
N GLU A 356 3.72 -13.71 -25.31
CA GLU A 356 4.59 -13.13 -24.27
C GLU A 356 3.96 -13.23 -22.87
N ILE A 357 2.65 -13.04 -22.72
CA ILE A 357 1.97 -13.14 -21.40
C ILE A 357 2.02 -14.56 -20.82
N ASP A 358 2.27 -15.57 -21.63
CA ASP A 358 2.41 -16.97 -21.27
C ASP A 358 3.85 -17.45 -21.16
N ASP A 359 4.83 -16.56 -21.35
CA ASP A 359 6.24 -16.90 -21.18
C ASP A 359 6.52 -17.29 -19.71
N PRO A 360 6.97 -18.53 -19.44
CA PRO A 360 7.24 -19.01 -18.08
C PRO A 360 8.36 -18.24 -17.36
N ALA A 361 9.21 -17.52 -18.10
CA ALA A 361 10.26 -16.68 -17.50
C ALA A 361 9.71 -15.36 -16.92
N ARG A 362 8.51 -14.95 -17.30
CA ARG A 362 7.90 -13.73 -16.80
C ARG A 362 7.35 -13.94 -15.38
N THR A 363 7.48 -12.91 -14.58
CA THR A 363 7.02 -12.91 -13.18
C THR A 363 6.41 -11.59 -12.79
N MET A 364 5.36 -11.64 -11.95
CA MET A 364 4.78 -10.48 -11.28
C MET A 364 5.52 -10.16 -9.96
N THR A 365 6.02 -11.16 -9.26
CA THR A 365 6.55 -11.02 -7.90
C THR A 365 8.06 -11.27 -7.79
N GLY A 366 8.71 -11.66 -8.89
CA GLY A 366 10.07 -12.17 -8.86
C GLY A 366 10.16 -13.57 -8.22
N GLU A 367 11.18 -14.32 -8.60
CA GLU A 367 11.35 -15.72 -8.18
C GLU A 367 11.48 -15.87 -6.63
N THR A 368 12.14 -14.92 -5.99
CA THR A 368 12.39 -15.01 -4.54
C THR A 368 11.11 -14.83 -3.73
N GLN A 369 10.31 -13.84 -4.06
CA GLN A 369 9.03 -13.61 -3.39
C GLN A 369 8.03 -14.72 -3.74
N GLU A 370 7.96 -15.19 -5.00
CA GLU A 370 7.12 -16.31 -5.40
C GLU A 370 7.44 -17.57 -4.56
N ARG A 371 8.72 -17.95 -4.44
CA ARG A 371 9.13 -19.07 -3.58
C ARG A 371 8.79 -18.85 -2.11
N TRP A 372 8.96 -17.64 -1.59
CA TRP A 372 8.60 -17.29 -0.23
C TRP A 372 7.09 -17.46 0.03
N LEU A 373 6.25 -17.02 -0.91
CA LEU A 373 4.80 -17.17 -0.84
C LEU A 373 4.41 -18.65 -0.82
N LEU A 374 4.87 -19.42 -1.82
CA LEU A 374 4.52 -20.84 -1.97
C LEU A 374 5.05 -21.71 -0.81
N ASN A 375 6.24 -21.40 -0.28
CA ASN A 375 6.75 -22.07 0.92
C ASN A 375 5.86 -21.78 2.13
N GLY A 376 5.44 -20.54 2.30
CA GLY A 376 4.56 -20.16 3.38
C GLY A 376 3.20 -20.82 3.35
N TRP A 377 2.66 -21.06 2.16
CA TRP A 377 1.41 -21.80 2.00
C TRP A 377 1.55 -23.28 2.35
N ARG A 378 2.66 -23.91 1.99
CA ARG A 378 2.95 -25.31 2.41
C ARG A 378 3.05 -25.47 3.93
N ASP A 379 3.51 -24.44 4.61
CA ASP A 379 3.68 -24.43 6.08
C ASP A 379 2.45 -23.84 6.81
N SER A 380 1.49 -23.26 6.08
CA SER A 380 0.31 -22.59 6.64
C SER A 380 -0.54 -23.55 7.46
N ARG A 381 -0.97 -23.07 8.63
CA ARG A 381 -1.96 -23.74 9.49
C ARG A 381 -3.18 -22.84 9.72
N ALA A 382 -3.27 -21.76 8.97
CA ALA A 382 -4.37 -20.81 9.03
C ALA A 382 -5.60 -21.39 8.32
N LEU A 383 -6.77 -21.03 8.82
CA LEU A 383 -8.03 -21.37 8.16
C LEU A 383 -8.22 -20.56 6.87
N TRP A 384 -7.84 -19.27 6.90
CA TRP A 384 -7.89 -18.36 5.77
C TRP A 384 -6.47 -17.99 5.34
N ASN A 385 -6.19 -18.05 4.05
CA ASN A 385 -4.95 -17.54 3.46
C ASN A 385 -5.31 -16.32 2.60
N VAL A 386 -4.95 -15.15 3.09
CA VAL A 386 -5.30 -13.86 2.49
C VAL A 386 -4.06 -13.26 1.86
N VAL A 387 -4.20 -12.76 0.63
CA VAL A 387 -3.12 -12.15 -0.15
C VAL A 387 -3.46 -10.69 -0.42
N PRO A 388 -3.09 -9.76 0.47
CA PRO A 388 -3.14 -8.33 0.18
C PRO A 388 -2.08 -7.99 -0.88
N GLN A 389 -2.52 -7.45 -2.01
CA GLN A 389 -1.66 -7.08 -3.14
C GLN A 389 -2.30 -5.93 -3.95
N GLN A 390 -1.66 -5.49 -5.03
CA GLN A 390 -1.99 -4.25 -5.69
C GLN A 390 -2.96 -4.45 -6.87
N VAL A 391 -2.50 -5.10 -7.94
CA VAL A 391 -3.14 -5.11 -9.26
C VAL A 391 -4.14 -6.24 -9.43
N ASN A 392 -5.12 -6.09 -10.32
CA ASN A 392 -6.19 -7.07 -10.52
C ASN A 392 -5.65 -8.48 -10.83
N PHE A 393 -6.05 -9.46 -9.99
CA PHE A 393 -5.54 -10.83 -10.03
C PHE A 393 -6.34 -11.73 -10.98
N SER A 394 -7.68 -11.68 -10.92
CA SER A 394 -8.56 -12.48 -11.78
C SER A 394 -8.51 -11.98 -13.22
N GLN A 395 -8.73 -12.86 -14.19
CA GLN A 395 -8.83 -12.46 -15.59
C GLN A 395 -9.96 -11.44 -15.76
N ARG A 396 -9.66 -10.36 -16.49
CA ARG A 396 -10.63 -9.32 -16.81
C ARG A 396 -10.61 -8.99 -18.30
N LYS A 397 -11.45 -9.67 -19.07
CA LYS A 397 -11.70 -9.35 -20.48
C LYS A 397 -12.45 -8.02 -20.56
N LEU A 398 -11.99 -7.11 -21.38
CA LEU A 398 -12.50 -5.74 -21.46
C LEU A 398 -13.57 -5.56 -22.55
N ASP A 399 -13.73 -6.57 -23.42
CA ASP A 399 -14.73 -6.60 -24.48
C ASP A 399 -15.16 -8.05 -24.79
N LEU A 400 -16.09 -8.18 -25.73
CA LEU A 400 -16.63 -9.48 -26.19
C LEU A 400 -15.91 -9.98 -27.46
N THR A 401 -14.81 -9.40 -27.86
CA THR A 401 -14.03 -9.88 -29.00
C THR A 401 -13.30 -11.18 -28.67
N ASP A 402 -12.89 -11.92 -29.66
CA ASP A 402 -12.09 -13.15 -29.50
C ASP A 402 -10.85 -13.08 -30.41
N PRO A 403 -9.65 -12.89 -29.84
CA PRO A 403 -9.38 -12.69 -28.42
C PRO A 403 -9.81 -11.30 -27.91
N ALA A 404 -10.23 -11.24 -26.63
CA ALA A 404 -10.56 -10.01 -25.95
C ALA A 404 -9.30 -9.26 -25.50
N ARG A 405 -9.37 -7.92 -25.42
CA ARG A 405 -8.29 -7.13 -24.85
C ARG A 405 -8.18 -7.32 -23.34
N LEU A 406 -6.95 -7.29 -22.84
CA LEU A 406 -6.57 -7.45 -21.45
C LEU A 406 -5.71 -6.26 -21.00
N SER A 407 -5.61 -6.03 -19.70
CA SER A 407 -4.66 -5.07 -19.12
C SER A 407 -3.30 -5.74 -18.94
N MET A 408 -2.27 -5.23 -19.60
CA MET A 408 -0.91 -5.79 -19.52
C MET A 408 -0.21 -5.41 -18.21
N ASP A 409 -0.69 -4.41 -17.49
CA ASP A 409 -0.19 -4.02 -16.16
C ASP A 409 -0.72 -4.91 -15.02
N SER A 410 -1.84 -5.59 -15.22
CA SER A 410 -2.44 -6.54 -14.26
C SER A 410 -1.85 -7.96 -14.39
N TRP A 411 -2.32 -8.91 -13.57
CA TRP A 411 -1.93 -10.32 -13.68
C TRP A 411 -2.29 -10.95 -15.03
N ASP A 412 -3.14 -10.31 -15.82
CA ASP A 412 -3.42 -10.75 -17.19
C ASP A 412 -2.21 -10.62 -18.12
N GLY A 413 -1.34 -9.64 -17.90
CA GLY A 413 -0.05 -9.52 -18.58
C GLY A 413 1.03 -10.52 -18.10
N TYR A 414 0.74 -11.28 -17.03
CA TYR A 414 1.66 -12.21 -16.38
C TYR A 414 0.99 -13.57 -16.14
N ARG A 415 0.31 -14.09 -17.14
CA ARG A 415 -0.56 -15.27 -17.03
C ARG A 415 0.18 -16.51 -16.56
N ALA A 416 1.43 -16.72 -17.03
CA ALA A 416 2.29 -17.80 -16.56
C ALA A 416 2.62 -17.69 -15.06
N SER A 417 2.89 -16.48 -14.54
CA SER A 417 3.14 -16.25 -13.11
C SER A 417 1.88 -16.51 -12.27
N ARG A 418 0.72 -15.98 -12.70
CA ARG A 418 -0.58 -16.27 -12.05
C ARG A 418 -0.85 -17.77 -11.98
N ARG A 419 -0.58 -18.50 -13.07
CA ARG A 419 -0.76 -19.95 -13.11
C ARG A 419 0.11 -20.66 -12.07
N ARG A 420 1.40 -20.31 -11.95
CA ARG A 420 2.29 -20.90 -10.94
C ARG A 420 1.78 -20.67 -9.51
N ILE A 421 1.25 -19.47 -9.22
CA ILE A 421 0.67 -19.15 -7.91
C ILE A 421 -0.56 -20.03 -7.63
N LEU A 422 -1.49 -20.16 -8.59
CA LEU A 422 -2.69 -20.99 -8.43
C LEU A 422 -2.36 -22.48 -8.31
N ASP A 423 -1.40 -22.99 -9.10
CA ASP A 423 -0.92 -24.36 -9.00
C ASP A 423 -0.24 -24.62 -7.65
N GLY A 424 0.50 -23.64 -7.14
CA GLY A 424 1.11 -23.69 -5.81
C GLY A 424 0.08 -23.71 -4.69
N ALA A 425 -1.00 -22.95 -4.78
CA ALA A 425 -2.11 -22.97 -3.82
C ALA A 425 -2.79 -24.35 -3.79
N LYS A 426 -3.06 -24.93 -4.97
CA LYS A 426 -3.62 -26.29 -5.09
C LYS A 426 -2.67 -27.34 -4.48
N ALA A 427 -1.39 -27.27 -4.81
CA ALA A 427 -0.39 -28.21 -4.30
C ALA A 427 -0.19 -28.11 -2.78
N ALA A 428 -0.40 -26.94 -2.20
CA ALA A 428 -0.36 -26.71 -0.75
C ALA A 428 -1.68 -27.04 -0.03
N GLY A 429 -2.75 -27.36 -0.78
CA GLY A 429 -4.08 -27.65 -0.21
C GLY A 429 -4.74 -26.41 0.41
N ILE A 430 -4.53 -25.23 -0.17
CA ILE A 430 -5.16 -24.00 0.29
C ILE A 430 -6.63 -23.99 -0.15
N ASP A 431 -7.54 -24.14 0.81
CA ASP A 431 -8.99 -24.25 0.54
C ASP A 431 -9.75 -22.93 0.73
N ASN A 432 -9.21 -21.96 1.46
CA ASN A 432 -9.86 -20.67 1.70
C ASN A 432 -8.90 -19.54 1.33
N LEU A 433 -8.66 -19.41 0.01
CA LEU A 433 -7.85 -18.34 -0.57
C LEU A 433 -8.72 -17.09 -0.76
N MET A 434 -8.21 -15.94 -0.30
CA MET A 434 -8.80 -14.64 -0.57
C MET A 434 -7.69 -13.68 -1.05
N VAL A 435 -7.88 -13.05 -2.20
CA VAL A 435 -6.99 -12.00 -2.70
C VAL A 435 -7.67 -10.65 -2.46
N LEU A 436 -6.92 -9.69 -1.91
CA LEU A 436 -7.34 -8.31 -1.73
C LEU A 436 -6.58 -7.43 -2.72
N THR A 437 -7.29 -6.62 -3.47
CA THR A 437 -6.76 -5.87 -4.61
C THR A 437 -7.16 -4.39 -4.56
N GLY A 438 -6.26 -3.51 -5.04
CA GLY A 438 -6.45 -2.06 -5.23
C GLY A 438 -6.44 -1.64 -6.71
N ASP A 439 -5.64 -0.63 -7.05
CA ASP A 439 -5.23 -0.15 -8.39
C ASP A 439 -6.38 0.36 -9.30
N VAL A 440 -7.37 -0.44 -9.57
CA VAL A 440 -8.33 -0.23 -10.68
C VAL A 440 -9.40 0.85 -10.45
N HIS A 441 -9.41 1.52 -9.31
CA HIS A 441 -10.33 2.62 -8.93
C HIS A 441 -11.82 2.29 -8.99
N VAL A 442 -12.16 1.01 -9.05
CA VAL A 442 -13.53 0.49 -9.02
C VAL A 442 -13.58 -0.78 -8.19
N ALA A 443 -14.71 -1.06 -7.55
CA ALA A 443 -14.89 -2.26 -6.78
C ALA A 443 -15.34 -3.41 -7.67
N TYR A 444 -14.71 -4.57 -7.46
CA TYR A 444 -15.12 -5.85 -8.04
C TYR A 444 -15.18 -6.95 -6.97
N ALA A 445 -15.97 -7.98 -7.27
CA ALA A 445 -15.92 -9.24 -6.57
C ALA A 445 -15.84 -10.38 -7.60
N TYR A 446 -14.86 -11.27 -7.45
CA TYR A 446 -14.63 -12.37 -8.39
C TYR A 446 -14.53 -13.72 -7.68
N ASP A 447 -15.01 -14.76 -8.36
CA ASP A 447 -14.55 -16.12 -8.12
C ASP A 447 -13.22 -16.33 -8.85
N ILE A 448 -12.17 -16.70 -8.13
CA ILE A 448 -10.89 -17.08 -8.74
C ILE A 448 -11.03 -18.48 -9.31
N LYS A 449 -10.96 -18.60 -10.63
CA LYS A 449 -11.12 -19.87 -11.36
C LYS A 449 -9.78 -20.56 -11.58
N ASP A 450 -9.77 -21.88 -11.61
CA ASP A 450 -8.62 -22.68 -12.03
C ASP A 450 -8.31 -22.43 -13.52
N ASP A 451 -9.35 -22.33 -14.34
CA ASP A 451 -9.29 -21.88 -15.73
C ASP A 451 -10.35 -20.80 -15.95
N PHE A 452 -9.91 -19.57 -16.22
CA PHE A 452 -10.83 -18.44 -16.43
C PHE A 452 -11.56 -18.49 -17.77
N ASP A 453 -11.09 -19.29 -18.73
CA ASP A 453 -11.74 -19.48 -20.03
C ASP A 453 -12.79 -20.61 -20.00
N ASP A 454 -12.78 -21.42 -18.93
CA ASP A 454 -13.84 -22.40 -18.65
C ASP A 454 -14.68 -21.98 -17.43
N PRO A 455 -15.89 -21.43 -17.64
CA PRO A 455 -16.77 -21.06 -16.54
C PRO A 455 -17.14 -22.20 -15.58
N ALA A 456 -17.09 -23.45 -16.07
CA ALA A 456 -17.37 -24.65 -15.29
C ALA A 456 -16.16 -25.13 -14.48
N SER A 457 -14.95 -24.56 -14.70
CA SER A 457 -13.77 -24.94 -13.97
C SER A 457 -13.93 -24.69 -12.47
N ARG A 458 -13.12 -25.39 -11.67
CA ARG A 458 -13.16 -25.27 -10.20
C ARG A 458 -12.88 -23.82 -9.77
N THR A 459 -13.62 -23.34 -8.78
CA THR A 459 -13.29 -22.11 -8.05
C THR A 459 -12.24 -22.42 -6.99
N LEU A 460 -11.14 -21.67 -6.97
CA LEU A 460 -10.00 -21.87 -6.07
C LEU A 460 -9.98 -20.90 -4.91
N GLY A 461 -10.71 -19.79 -5.00
CA GLY A 461 -10.75 -18.74 -4.00
C GLY A 461 -11.60 -17.58 -4.45
N THR A 462 -11.45 -16.46 -3.76
CA THR A 462 -12.19 -15.23 -4.04
C THR A 462 -11.23 -14.05 -4.17
N GLU A 463 -11.55 -13.10 -5.06
CA GLU A 463 -10.86 -11.82 -5.09
C GLU A 463 -11.84 -10.69 -4.75
N ILE A 464 -11.42 -9.84 -3.82
CA ILE A 464 -12.14 -8.66 -3.37
C ILE A 464 -11.32 -7.44 -3.77
N VAL A 465 -11.79 -6.73 -4.77
CA VAL A 465 -11.16 -5.50 -5.27
C VAL A 465 -11.85 -4.31 -4.62
N GLY A 466 -11.09 -3.54 -3.84
CA GLY A 466 -11.56 -2.30 -3.25
C GLY A 466 -11.66 -1.20 -4.31
N SER A 467 -12.67 -0.34 -4.20
CA SER A 467 -12.65 0.92 -4.94
C SER A 467 -11.64 1.88 -4.31
N SER A 468 -11.32 2.97 -5.01
CA SER A 468 -10.44 4.01 -4.48
C SER A 468 -11.09 4.83 -3.36
N ILE A 469 -10.26 5.40 -2.49
CA ILE A 469 -10.70 6.40 -1.50
C ILE A 469 -11.16 7.69 -2.20
N ALA A 470 -10.41 8.16 -3.20
CA ALA A 470 -10.70 9.42 -3.88
C ALA A 470 -10.32 9.44 -5.37
N SER A 471 -9.42 8.55 -5.82
CA SER A 471 -8.95 8.56 -7.21
C SER A 471 -10.08 8.31 -8.20
N GLY A 472 -10.13 9.10 -9.28
CA GLY A 472 -11.17 9.04 -10.30
C GLY A 472 -12.43 9.84 -9.95
N ARG A 473 -12.37 10.76 -8.98
CA ARG A 473 -13.48 11.67 -8.60
C ARG A 473 -14.67 10.90 -8.02
N ASP A 474 -15.91 11.37 -8.27
CA ASP A 474 -17.11 10.73 -7.68
C ASP A 474 -17.38 9.33 -8.22
N GLY A 475 -17.01 9.06 -9.47
CA GLY A 475 -17.32 7.79 -10.13
C GLY A 475 -18.80 7.63 -10.48
N ALA A 476 -19.19 6.40 -10.80
CA ALA A 476 -20.57 6.03 -11.10
C ALA A 476 -20.85 4.60 -10.62
N ASP A 477 -22.10 4.32 -10.23
CA ASP A 477 -22.49 3.00 -9.71
C ASP A 477 -22.20 1.88 -10.71
N LYS A 478 -22.67 2.04 -11.97
CA LYS A 478 -22.44 1.09 -13.06
C LYS A 478 -22.05 1.79 -14.35
N PRO A 479 -21.14 1.20 -15.15
CA PRO A 479 -20.90 1.70 -16.49
C PRO A 479 -22.00 1.25 -17.47
N ASP A 480 -22.19 1.98 -18.56
CA ASP A 480 -23.10 1.58 -19.64
C ASP A 480 -22.73 0.21 -20.27
N THR A 481 -21.45 -0.18 -20.10
CA THR A 481 -20.88 -1.43 -20.63
C THR A 481 -21.00 -2.61 -19.67
N TRP A 482 -21.77 -2.49 -18.58
CA TRP A 482 -21.89 -3.53 -17.55
C TRP A 482 -22.22 -4.92 -18.10
N ASP A 483 -23.21 -5.02 -18.99
CA ASP A 483 -23.61 -6.29 -19.59
C ASP A 483 -22.50 -6.90 -20.47
N THR A 484 -21.68 -6.05 -21.10
CA THR A 484 -20.49 -6.47 -21.85
C THR A 484 -19.45 -7.08 -20.90
N TYR A 485 -19.16 -6.42 -19.78
CA TYR A 485 -18.21 -6.94 -18.79
C TYR A 485 -18.65 -8.27 -18.19
N THR A 486 -19.89 -8.39 -17.77
CA THR A 486 -20.40 -9.65 -17.18
C THR A 486 -20.50 -10.77 -18.20
N GLY A 487 -20.87 -10.46 -19.45
CA GLY A 487 -20.88 -11.44 -20.53
C GLY A 487 -19.51 -11.98 -20.87
N ALA A 488 -18.47 -11.15 -20.84
CA ALA A 488 -17.08 -11.55 -21.08
C ALA A 488 -16.42 -12.24 -19.86
N ASN A 489 -16.91 -11.97 -18.65
CA ASN A 489 -16.32 -12.41 -17.38
C ASN A 489 -17.36 -13.06 -16.46
N PRO A 490 -17.82 -14.28 -16.73
CA PRO A 490 -18.89 -14.93 -15.94
C PRO A 490 -18.51 -15.21 -14.47
N HIS A 491 -17.23 -15.16 -14.13
CA HIS A 491 -16.69 -15.25 -12.76
C HIS A 491 -16.76 -13.93 -11.99
N MET A 492 -17.03 -12.81 -12.65
CA MET A 492 -17.26 -11.50 -12.02
C MET A 492 -18.67 -11.46 -11.42
N LYS A 493 -18.77 -11.25 -10.11
CA LYS A 493 -20.04 -11.24 -9.36
C LYS A 493 -20.56 -9.83 -9.09
N PHE A 494 -19.69 -8.83 -9.08
CA PHE A 494 -20.03 -7.47 -8.67
C PHE A 494 -19.13 -6.43 -9.34
N TYR A 495 -19.69 -5.27 -9.55
CA TYR A 495 -19.03 -4.02 -9.94
C TYR A 495 -19.68 -2.85 -9.20
N ASN A 496 -18.87 -1.91 -8.72
CA ASN A 496 -19.33 -0.58 -8.31
C ASN A 496 -18.21 0.44 -8.52
N GLY A 497 -18.49 1.50 -9.27
CA GLY A 497 -17.51 2.55 -9.60
C GLY A 497 -17.53 3.76 -8.66
N LEU A 498 -18.33 3.76 -7.58
CA LEU A 498 -18.28 4.79 -6.55
C LEU A 498 -17.05 4.63 -5.66
N ARG A 499 -16.66 5.71 -4.97
CA ARG A 499 -15.51 5.71 -4.05
C ARG A 499 -15.87 5.07 -2.72
N GLY A 500 -14.86 4.53 -2.02
CA GLY A 500 -15.09 3.91 -0.72
C GLY A 500 -13.99 2.92 -0.31
N TYR A 501 -14.39 1.92 0.45
CA TYR A 501 -13.50 0.86 0.94
C TYR A 501 -14.30 -0.45 1.12
N VAL A 502 -13.59 -1.52 1.44
CA VAL A 502 -14.22 -2.81 1.76
C VAL A 502 -13.92 -3.14 3.21
N THR A 503 -14.94 -3.59 3.97
CA THR A 503 -14.73 -4.26 5.25
C THR A 503 -14.89 -5.77 5.06
N VAL A 504 -14.03 -6.54 5.71
CA VAL A 504 -14.05 -8.01 5.66
C VAL A 504 -14.08 -8.55 7.08
N GLU A 505 -15.07 -9.38 7.37
CA GLU A 505 -15.13 -10.18 8.59
C GLU A 505 -14.82 -11.64 8.26
N LEU A 506 -13.78 -12.19 8.86
CA LEU A 506 -13.43 -13.61 8.77
C LEU A 506 -13.82 -14.33 10.06
N GLY A 507 -14.69 -15.30 9.92
CA GLY A 507 -15.07 -16.21 10.97
C GLY A 507 -14.54 -17.61 10.73
N ARG A 508 -14.96 -18.56 11.59
CA ARG A 508 -14.55 -19.96 11.47
C ARG A 508 -15.41 -20.78 10.50
N GLU A 509 -16.54 -20.26 10.09
CA GLU A 509 -17.49 -20.92 9.18
C GLU A 509 -17.57 -20.18 7.84
N ARG A 510 -17.41 -18.87 7.84
CA ARG A 510 -17.54 -18.01 6.66
C ARG A 510 -16.71 -16.75 6.77
N GLY A 511 -16.41 -16.17 5.62
CA GLY A 511 -15.94 -14.80 5.44
C GLY A 511 -17.06 -13.94 4.82
N ARG A 512 -17.16 -12.67 5.22
CA ARG A 512 -18.10 -11.69 4.67
C ARG A 512 -17.34 -10.45 4.23
N ALA A 513 -17.59 -9.97 3.03
CA ALA A 513 -17.08 -8.71 2.51
C ALA A 513 -18.24 -7.74 2.27
N ASP A 514 -18.16 -6.54 2.86
CA ASP A 514 -19.12 -5.45 2.67
C ASP A 514 -18.45 -4.31 1.90
N PHE A 515 -18.95 -3.99 0.72
CA PHE A 515 -18.49 -2.89 -0.11
C PHE A 515 -19.13 -1.59 0.35
N ARG A 516 -18.35 -0.74 0.99
CA ARG A 516 -18.77 0.53 1.58
C ARG A 516 -18.51 1.66 0.59
N SER A 517 -19.52 2.39 0.16
CA SER A 517 -19.39 3.44 -0.84
C SER A 517 -20.03 4.76 -0.43
N VAL A 518 -19.46 5.86 -0.95
CA VAL A 518 -19.97 7.23 -0.82
C VAL A 518 -20.42 7.74 -2.19
N PRO A 519 -21.50 8.54 -2.27
CA PRO A 519 -22.02 9.03 -3.55
C PRO A 519 -21.15 10.11 -4.21
N TYR A 520 -20.23 10.72 -3.46
CA TYR A 520 -19.31 11.74 -3.98
C TYR A 520 -18.10 11.94 -3.05
N VAL A 521 -16.99 12.38 -3.62
CA VAL A 521 -15.76 12.82 -2.95
C VAL A 521 -15.28 14.20 -3.37
N THR A 522 -15.88 14.78 -4.43
CA THR A 522 -15.51 16.12 -4.95
C THR A 522 -15.87 17.26 -4.00
N ARG A 523 -16.58 16.96 -2.93
CA ARG A 523 -16.89 17.83 -1.78
C ARG A 523 -16.91 17.00 -0.48
N PRO A 524 -16.69 17.61 0.70
CA PRO A 524 -16.72 16.89 1.97
C PRO A 524 -18.13 16.47 2.40
N GLY A 525 -18.20 15.53 3.37
CA GLY A 525 -19.44 15.22 4.10
C GLY A 525 -20.40 14.26 3.38
N ALA A 526 -19.94 13.45 2.44
CA ALA A 526 -20.74 12.41 1.82
C ALA A 526 -21.17 11.35 2.86
N PRO A 527 -22.42 10.88 2.85
CA PRO A 527 -22.83 9.73 3.66
C PRO A 527 -22.23 8.45 3.10
N ILE A 528 -22.09 7.42 3.96
CA ILE A 528 -21.63 6.09 3.53
C ILE A 528 -22.79 5.09 3.53
N ALA A 529 -22.76 4.16 2.56
CA ALA A 529 -23.72 3.05 2.49
C ALA A 529 -22.99 1.75 2.11
N THR A 530 -23.59 0.61 2.38
CA THR A 530 -23.15 -0.68 1.85
C THR A 530 -23.78 -0.87 0.47
N ALA A 531 -22.95 -0.86 -0.58
CA ALA A 531 -23.40 -1.06 -1.96
C ALA A 531 -23.75 -2.54 -2.24
N ALA A 532 -22.97 -3.46 -1.67
CA ALA A 532 -23.21 -4.90 -1.75
C ALA A 532 -22.49 -5.62 -0.61
N SER A 533 -22.96 -6.83 -0.33
CA SER A 533 -22.33 -7.77 0.60
C SER A 533 -22.20 -9.14 -0.05
N PHE A 534 -21.05 -9.79 0.18
CA PHE A 534 -20.81 -11.15 -0.28
C PHE A 534 -20.29 -12.02 0.84
N VAL A 535 -20.64 -13.30 0.77
CA VAL A 535 -20.18 -14.34 1.69
C VAL A 535 -19.45 -15.42 0.91
N THR A 536 -18.37 -15.92 1.49
CA THR A 536 -17.70 -17.16 1.10
C THR A 536 -17.67 -18.10 2.31
N GLU A 537 -18.01 -19.35 2.14
CA GLU A 537 -18.05 -20.33 3.21
C GLU A 537 -16.75 -21.13 3.28
N VAL A 538 -16.33 -21.49 4.48
CA VAL A 538 -15.12 -22.30 4.69
C VAL A 538 -15.30 -23.66 4.01
N GLY A 539 -14.34 -24.01 3.13
CA GLY A 539 -14.37 -25.24 2.36
C GLY A 539 -15.32 -25.26 1.16
N ASN A 540 -16.06 -24.16 0.92
CA ASN A 540 -16.93 -24.00 -0.24
C ASN A 540 -16.60 -22.67 -0.92
N GLN A 541 -15.55 -22.69 -1.77
CA GLN A 541 -15.05 -21.49 -2.40
C GLN A 541 -16.05 -20.91 -3.40
N GLY A 542 -16.08 -19.60 -3.46
CA GLY A 542 -16.96 -18.82 -4.32
C GLY A 542 -17.78 -17.82 -3.52
N LEU A 543 -18.16 -16.74 -4.18
CA LEU A 543 -18.90 -15.64 -3.59
C LEU A 543 -20.41 -15.82 -3.82
N THR A 544 -21.18 -15.68 -2.77
CA THR A 544 -22.64 -15.59 -2.81
C THR A 544 -23.10 -14.25 -2.23
N PRO A 545 -24.11 -13.59 -2.80
CA PRO A 545 -24.70 -12.40 -2.18
C PRO A 545 -25.22 -12.71 -0.77
N ALA A 546 -25.00 -11.75 0.18
CA ALA A 546 -25.39 -11.90 1.59
C ALA A 546 -26.74 -11.25 1.90
#